data_402d17bddfc3f06aafe413bc13663e50
#
_entry.id   402d17bddfc3f06aafe413bc13663e50
#
_cell.length_a   1.000
_cell.length_b   1.000
_cell.length_c   1.000
_cell.angle_alpha   90.00
_cell.angle_beta   90.00
_cell.angle_gamma   90.00
#
_symmetry.space_group_name_H-M   'P 1'
#
loop_
_entity.id
_entity.type
_entity.pdbx_description
1 polymer ?
#
loop_
_entity_poly.entity_id
_entity_poly.type
_entity_poly.pdbx_seq_one_letter_code
_entity_poly.pdbx_strand_id
1 'polypeptide(L)'
;MEYTILILLLPFLSFLALGLGGKWMSHRTAGLIGTAALSVVAVLSYLTAGMYFSAPRLADGTYEALMPYNFKWLPFTESLSIDMGILLDPISVMMLVVISTVSLLVHIYSFGYMKGERGFQRYYAFLSLFTMSMLGLVVATNIFQMYLFWELVGVSSYLLIGFYYTKPAAIAAAKKAFIVTRFADLGFLIGILVYGYYAGTYTFSPNEMALAKGGAAMIPLALGLMFIGGAGKSAMFPLHIWLPDAMEGPTQVSALSHAATIVVAG
;
A
#
# COMPACT_ATOMS: atom_id res chain seq x y z
N MET A 1 14.75 -14.00 8.42
CA MET A 1 14.43 -12.72 7.74
C MET A 1 13.70 -11.72 8.66
N GLU A 2 14.01 -11.71 9.94
CA GLU A 2 13.36 -10.83 10.92
C GLU A 2 13.53 -9.32 10.64
N TYR A 3 14.60 -8.94 9.94
CA TYR A 3 14.85 -7.54 9.57
C TYR A 3 13.79 -6.96 8.59
N THR A 4 12.94 -7.80 7.98
CA THR A 4 11.91 -7.32 7.02
C THR A 4 10.90 -6.36 7.65
N ILE A 5 10.73 -6.41 8.97
CA ILE A 5 9.91 -5.43 9.68
C ILE A 5 10.46 -4.00 9.52
N LEU A 6 11.77 -3.84 9.37
CA LEU A 6 12.41 -2.54 9.15
C LEU A 6 12.00 -1.92 7.82
N ILE A 7 11.65 -2.74 6.81
CA ILE A 7 11.16 -2.27 5.51
C ILE A 7 9.88 -1.44 5.68
N LEU A 8 9.02 -1.80 6.64
CA LEU A 8 7.81 -1.05 6.98
C LEU A 8 8.05 0.07 7.99
N LEU A 9 8.88 -0.21 9.01
CA LEU A 9 9.10 0.74 10.10
C LEU A 9 9.89 1.97 9.66
N LEU A 10 10.90 1.84 8.79
CA LEU A 10 11.74 2.97 8.39
C LEU A 10 10.95 4.08 7.67
N PRO A 11 10.11 3.78 6.66
CA PRO A 11 9.29 4.82 6.03
C PRO A 11 8.25 5.40 7.01
N PHE A 12 7.72 4.59 7.93
CA PHE A 12 6.80 5.06 8.96
C PHE A 12 7.47 6.02 9.93
N LEU A 13 8.65 5.68 10.43
CA LEU A 13 9.44 6.56 11.29
C LEU A 13 9.85 7.84 10.56
N SER A 14 10.22 7.75 9.28
CA SER A 14 10.48 8.91 8.43
C SER A 14 9.25 9.81 8.33
N PHE A 15 8.06 9.24 8.09
CA PHE A 15 6.79 9.97 8.07
C PHE A 15 6.55 10.70 9.39
N LEU A 16 6.70 10.02 10.54
CA LEU A 16 6.51 10.64 11.86
C LEU A 16 7.54 11.75 12.13
N ALA A 17 8.81 11.49 11.87
CA ALA A 17 9.88 12.47 12.07
C ALA A 17 9.67 13.74 11.22
N LEU A 18 9.29 13.59 9.96
CA LEU A 18 9.07 14.70 9.04
C LEU A 18 7.73 15.39 9.25
N GLY A 19 6.70 14.62 9.60
CA GLY A 19 5.36 15.16 9.85
C GLY A 19 5.28 15.98 11.14
N LEU A 20 5.86 15.46 12.22
CA LEU A 20 5.84 16.11 13.52
C LEU A 20 7.00 17.12 13.69
N GLY A 21 8.21 16.73 13.24
CA GLY A 21 9.42 17.54 13.39
C GLY A 21 9.71 18.50 12.23
N GLY A 22 8.96 18.43 11.12
CA GLY A 22 9.24 19.17 9.91
C GLY A 22 9.31 20.69 10.06
N LYS A 23 8.57 21.27 11.02
CA LYS A 23 8.61 22.71 11.30
C LYS A 23 9.98 23.20 11.77
N TRP A 24 10.74 22.35 12.40
CA TRP A 24 12.08 22.66 12.94
C TRP A 24 13.23 22.25 12.03
N MET A 25 12.91 21.55 10.93
CA MET A 25 13.93 21.01 10.01
C MET A 25 14.11 21.90 8.79
N SER A 26 15.37 22.00 8.31
CA SER A 26 15.65 22.59 7.02
C SER A 26 15.16 21.71 5.88
N HIS A 27 14.93 22.29 4.69
CA HIS A 27 14.56 21.50 3.49
C HIS A 27 15.59 20.42 3.18
N ARG A 28 16.91 20.72 3.34
CA ARG A 28 17.99 19.77 3.10
C ARG A 28 17.93 18.60 4.08
N THR A 29 17.76 18.88 5.37
CA THR A 29 17.67 17.84 6.42
C THR A 29 16.46 16.93 6.18
N ALA A 30 15.32 17.50 5.88
CA ALA A 30 14.10 16.72 5.62
C ALA A 30 14.25 15.81 4.40
N GLY A 31 14.78 16.34 3.29
CA GLY A 31 15.03 15.54 2.09
C GLY A 31 16.07 14.43 2.33
N LEU A 32 17.13 14.71 3.10
CA LEU A 32 18.13 13.70 3.43
C LEU A 32 17.57 12.59 4.30
N ILE A 33 16.76 12.90 5.33
CA ILE A 33 16.11 11.90 6.19
C ILE A 33 15.22 10.98 5.36
N GLY A 34 14.32 11.56 4.55
CA GLY A 34 13.42 10.77 3.71
C GLY A 34 14.18 9.88 2.72
N THR A 35 15.14 10.45 1.99
CA THR A 35 15.93 9.72 0.99
C THR A 35 16.81 8.66 1.63
N ALA A 36 17.45 8.93 2.77
CA ALA A 36 18.30 7.96 3.47
C ALA A 36 17.45 6.78 3.98
N ALA A 37 16.29 7.04 4.58
CA ALA A 37 15.37 5.99 5.02
C ALA A 37 14.99 5.08 3.86
N LEU A 38 14.59 5.65 2.72
CA LEU A 38 14.21 4.88 1.53
C LEU A 38 15.41 4.16 0.87
N SER A 39 16.62 4.72 0.96
CA SER A 39 17.83 4.02 0.49
C SER A 39 18.06 2.74 1.29
N VAL A 40 17.93 2.79 2.61
CA VAL A 40 18.03 1.59 3.46
C VAL A 40 16.91 0.60 3.13
N VAL A 41 15.68 1.07 2.97
CA VAL A 41 14.56 0.20 2.57
C VAL A 41 14.80 -0.50 1.24
N ALA A 42 15.31 0.21 0.25
CA ALA A 42 15.66 -0.38 -1.05
C ALA A 42 16.74 -1.46 -0.89
N VAL A 43 17.82 -1.17 -0.17
CA VAL A 43 18.88 -2.17 0.10
C VAL A 43 18.31 -3.41 0.78
N LEU A 44 17.46 -3.24 1.82
CA LEU A 44 16.83 -4.37 2.52
C LEU A 44 15.91 -5.16 1.60
N SER A 45 15.15 -4.50 0.72
CA SER A 45 14.27 -5.15 -0.26
C SER A 45 15.06 -5.98 -1.28
N TYR A 46 16.19 -5.45 -1.80
CA TYR A 46 17.07 -6.19 -2.70
C TYR A 46 17.75 -7.37 -2.00
N LEU A 47 18.19 -7.20 -0.75
CA LEU A 47 18.74 -8.30 0.06
C LEU A 47 17.68 -9.39 0.29
N THR A 48 16.44 -9.01 0.61
CA THR A 48 15.32 -9.95 0.77
C THR A 48 15.08 -10.72 -0.51
N ALA A 49 15.05 -10.04 -1.65
CA ALA A 49 14.86 -10.67 -2.95
C ALA A 49 16.01 -11.64 -3.29
N GLY A 50 17.25 -11.20 -3.09
CA GLY A 50 18.43 -12.05 -3.30
C GLY A 50 18.40 -13.32 -2.46
N MET A 51 18.09 -13.20 -1.17
CA MET A 51 17.96 -14.36 -0.26
C MET A 51 16.79 -15.25 -0.60
N TYR A 52 15.63 -14.67 -0.93
CA TYR A 52 14.42 -15.40 -1.24
C TYR A 52 14.56 -16.23 -2.53
N PHE A 53 15.01 -15.63 -3.62
CA PHE A 53 15.14 -16.29 -4.91
C PHE A 53 16.39 -17.20 -5.01
N SER A 54 17.34 -17.11 -4.08
CA SER A 54 18.45 -18.04 -3.96
C SER A 54 18.11 -19.29 -3.11
N ALA A 55 16.96 -19.28 -2.43
CA ALA A 55 16.50 -20.44 -1.65
C ALA A 55 16.14 -21.63 -2.56
N PRO A 56 16.29 -22.88 -2.09
CA PRO A 56 15.88 -24.05 -2.84
C PRO A 56 14.36 -24.02 -3.10
N ARG A 57 13.98 -24.43 -4.31
CA ARG A 57 12.57 -24.58 -4.68
C ARG A 57 11.98 -25.82 -4.07
N LEU A 58 10.66 -25.81 -3.87
CA LEU A 58 9.89 -26.99 -3.48
C LEU A 58 9.88 -28.04 -4.62
N ALA A 59 9.46 -29.25 -4.31
CA ALA A 59 9.42 -30.36 -5.27
C ALA A 59 8.55 -30.09 -6.51
N ASP A 60 7.57 -29.18 -6.39
CA ASP A 60 6.69 -28.71 -7.47
C ASP A 60 7.28 -27.54 -8.29
N GLY A 61 8.51 -27.12 -7.97
CA GLY A 61 9.21 -26.01 -8.63
C GLY A 61 8.81 -24.60 -8.14
N THR A 62 7.90 -24.49 -7.17
CA THR A 62 7.48 -23.22 -6.55
C THR A 62 8.44 -22.79 -5.44
N TYR A 63 8.35 -21.52 -5.01
CA TYR A 63 9.05 -21.02 -3.83
C TYR A 63 8.13 -21.11 -2.61
N GLU A 64 8.71 -21.42 -1.45
CA GLU A 64 7.97 -21.46 -0.19
C GLU A 64 7.54 -20.06 0.23
N ALA A 65 6.27 -19.92 0.64
CA ALA A 65 5.78 -18.69 1.23
C ALA A 65 6.25 -18.58 2.68
N LEU A 66 6.97 -17.51 3.01
CA LEU A 66 7.55 -17.28 4.32
C LEU A 66 6.73 -16.26 5.09
N MET A 67 6.49 -16.51 6.38
CA MET A 67 5.86 -15.54 7.30
C MET A 67 6.81 -15.24 8.47
N PRO A 68 7.77 -14.29 8.29
CA PRO A 68 8.71 -13.92 9.35
C PRO A 68 8.06 -13.38 10.60
N TYR A 69 6.93 -12.68 10.43
CA TYR A 69 6.12 -12.11 11.51
C TYR A 69 4.65 -12.41 11.25
N ASN A 70 3.96 -12.87 12.28
CA ASN A 70 2.51 -12.98 12.32
C ASN A 70 2.03 -12.96 13.77
N PHE A 71 1.09 -12.10 14.10
CA PHE A 71 0.48 -12.04 15.43
C PHE A 71 -1.01 -11.75 15.32
N LYS A 72 -1.80 -12.30 16.23
CA LYS A 72 -3.24 -12.04 16.30
C LYS A 72 -3.47 -10.62 16.80
N TRP A 73 -4.08 -9.80 15.94
CA TRP A 73 -4.39 -8.41 16.25
C TRP A 73 -5.82 -8.24 16.77
N LEU A 74 -6.80 -8.76 16.05
CA LEU A 74 -8.21 -8.56 16.39
C LEU A 74 -8.97 -9.91 16.36
N PRO A 75 -9.30 -10.49 17.52
CA PRO A 75 -10.16 -11.67 17.60
C PRO A 75 -11.63 -11.25 17.49
N PHE A 76 -12.38 -11.81 16.51
CA PHE A 76 -13.83 -11.63 16.40
C PHE A 76 -14.59 -12.75 17.08
N THR A 77 -14.16 -14.00 16.86
CA THR A 77 -14.72 -15.21 17.47
C THR A 77 -13.57 -16.15 17.82
N GLU A 78 -13.87 -17.27 18.49
CA GLU A 78 -12.84 -18.29 18.78
C GLU A 78 -12.18 -18.84 17.51
N SER A 79 -12.92 -18.87 16.39
CA SER A 79 -12.45 -19.42 15.11
C SER A 79 -12.06 -18.36 14.07
N LEU A 80 -12.46 -17.09 14.25
CA LEU A 80 -12.22 -16.02 13.28
C LEU A 80 -11.40 -14.90 13.94
N SER A 81 -10.18 -14.72 13.50
CA SER A 81 -9.28 -13.65 13.93
C SER A 81 -8.66 -12.96 12.73
N ILE A 82 -8.29 -11.69 12.92
CA ILE A 82 -7.46 -10.95 11.98
C ILE A 82 -6.05 -10.93 12.56
N ASP A 83 -5.14 -11.46 11.77
CA ASP A 83 -3.72 -11.43 12.07
C ASP A 83 -3.07 -10.24 11.38
N MET A 84 -1.97 -9.75 11.94
CA MET A 84 -1.11 -8.76 11.32
C MET A 84 0.28 -9.35 11.19
N GLY A 85 0.83 -9.31 9.97
CA GLY A 85 2.11 -9.95 9.73
C GLY A 85 2.77 -9.50 8.44
N ILE A 86 3.81 -10.23 8.06
CA ILE A 86 4.57 -10.03 6.82
C ILE A 86 4.56 -11.37 6.08
N LEU A 87 3.96 -11.40 4.90
CA LEU A 87 3.99 -12.51 3.97
C LEU A 87 5.04 -12.22 2.89
N LEU A 88 5.93 -13.15 2.68
CA LEU A 88 6.92 -13.13 1.61
C LEU A 88 6.64 -14.30 0.67
N ASP A 89 6.08 -14.00 -0.47
CA ASP A 89 5.90 -14.89 -1.61
C ASP A 89 6.61 -14.31 -2.86
N PRO A 90 6.68 -14.99 -3.99
CA PRO A 90 7.37 -14.49 -5.18
C PRO A 90 6.85 -13.13 -5.65
N ILE A 91 5.53 -12.90 -5.54
CA ILE A 91 4.89 -11.66 -5.99
C ILE A 91 5.21 -10.53 -5.03
N SER A 92 5.04 -10.75 -3.72
CA SER A 92 5.31 -9.73 -2.70
C SER A 92 6.78 -9.32 -2.69
N VAL A 93 7.70 -10.28 -2.79
CA VAL A 93 9.14 -9.99 -2.84
C VAL A 93 9.53 -9.19 -4.08
N MET A 94 8.98 -9.53 -5.25
CA MET A 94 9.21 -8.76 -6.48
C MET A 94 8.65 -7.34 -6.36
N MET A 95 7.45 -7.19 -5.80
CA MET A 95 6.83 -5.89 -5.58
C MET A 95 7.55 -5.05 -4.53
N LEU A 96 8.15 -5.65 -3.49
CA LEU A 96 9.03 -4.93 -2.55
C LEU A 96 10.18 -4.24 -3.29
N VAL A 97 10.84 -4.93 -4.23
CA VAL A 97 11.91 -4.36 -5.05
C VAL A 97 11.40 -3.22 -5.93
N VAL A 98 10.30 -3.42 -6.63
CA VAL A 98 9.72 -2.41 -7.53
C VAL A 98 9.34 -1.15 -6.75
N ILE A 99 8.54 -1.30 -5.68
CA ILE A 99 8.04 -0.17 -4.89
C ILE A 99 9.20 0.59 -4.25
N SER A 100 10.15 -0.10 -3.61
CA SER A 100 11.28 0.54 -2.94
C SER A 100 12.19 1.29 -3.92
N THR A 101 12.42 0.72 -5.11
CA THR A 101 13.24 1.34 -6.17
C THR A 101 12.57 2.61 -6.70
N VAL A 102 11.31 2.51 -7.12
CA VAL A 102 10.58 3.66 -7.66
C VAL A 102 10.44 4.75 -6.61
N SER A 103 10.08 4.39 -5.38
CA SER A 103 9.97 5.37 -4.28
C SER A 103 11.29 6.06 -3.98
N LEU A 104 12.40 5.33 -3.97
CA LEU A 104 13.73 5.91 -3.79
C LEU A 104 14.08 6.89 -4.90
N LEU A 105 13.87 6.51 -6.17
CA LEU A 105 14.13 7.40 -7.31
C LEU A 105 13.28 8.66 -7.26
N VAL A 106 12.02 8.55 -6.86
CA VAL A 106 11.12 9.69 -6.67
C VAL A 106 11.60 10.59 -5.52
N HIS A 107 12.07 10.05 -4.41
CA HIS A 107 12.64 10.85 -3.31
C HIS A 107 13.89 11.59 -3.78
N ILE A 108 14.81 10.93 -4.50
CA ILE A 108 16.01 11.58 -5.04
C ILE A 108 15.64 12.70 -6.02
N TYR A 109 14.74 12.43 -6.97
CA TYR A 109 14.29 13.42 -7.96
C TYR A 109 13.61 14.61 -7.29
N SER A 110 12.75 14.36 -6.31
CA SER A 110 12.03 15.40 -5.58
C SER A 110 12.93 16.35 -4.80
N PHE A 111 14.14 15.93 -4.44
CA PHE A 111 15.11 16.77 -3.76
C PHE A 111 15.48 18.02 -4.58
N GLY A 112 15.59 17.85 -5.90
CA GLY A 112 15.82 18.96 -6.83
C GLY A 112 14.54 19.67 -7.24
N TYR A 113 13.53 18.90 -7.63
CA TYR A 113 12.29 19.41 -8.21
C TYR A 113 11.46 20.26 -7.24
N MET A 114 11.31 19.80 -5.99
CA MET A 114 10.52 20.49 -4.95
C MET A 114 11.34 21.57 -4.19
N LYS A 115 12.56 21.86 -4.65
CA LYS A 115 13.43 22.85 -3.99
C LYS A 115 12.79 24.24 -4.03
N GLY A 116 12.58 24.80 -2.84
CA GLY A 116 11.95 26.13 -2.68
C GLY A 116 10.42 26.12 -2.56
N GLU A 117 9.77 24.97 -2.75
CA GLU A 117 8.33 24.85 -2.56
C GLU A 117 7.93 24.92 -1.08
N ARG A 118 6.83 25.63 -0.82
CA ARG A 118 6.26 25.71 0.54
C ARG A 118 5.72 24.34 0.96
N GLY A 119 6.18 23.86 2.11
CA GLY A 119 5.72 22.55 2.63
C GLY A 119 6.55 21.38 2.14
N PHE A 120 7.78 21.58 1.71
CA PHE A 120 8.73 20.55 1.31
C PHE A 120 8.81 19.38 2.31
N GLN A 121 8.90 19.68 3.61
CA GLN A 121 8.95 18.68 4.68
C GLN A 121 7.66 17.83 4.72
N ARG A 122 6.50 18.51 4.57
CA ARG A 122 5.19 17.84 4.52
C ARG A 122 5.07 16.94 3.29
N TYR A 123 5.61 17.36 2.15
CA TYR A 123 5.66 16.57 0.94
C TYR A 123 6.43 15.25 1.17
N TYR A 124 7.63 15.32 1.74
CA TYR A 124 8.44 14.14 2.05
C TYR A 124 7.78 13.24 3.10
N ALA A 125 7.10 13.81 4.09
CA ALA A 125 6.30 13.04 5.04
C ALA A 125 5.20 12.23 4.30
N PHE A 126 4.45 12.86 3.42
CA PHE A 126 3.39 12.19 2.65
C PHE A 126 3.93 11.11 1.70
N LEU A 127 5.08 11.36 1.06
CA LEU A 127 5.75 10.34 0.25
C LEU A 127 6.17 9.12 1.08
N SER A 128 6.73 9.36 2.27
CA SER A 128 7.13 8.27 3.18
C SER A 128 5.92 7.48 3.67
N LEU A 129 4.81 8.14 4.02
CA LEU A 129 3.54 7.50 4.38
C LEU A 129 3.00 6.65 3.23
N PHE A 130 3.01 7.18 2.01
CA PHE A 130 2.57 6.48 0.83
C PHE A 130 3.40 5.22 0.58
N THR A 131 4.72 5.33 0.65
CA THR A 131 5.62 4.18 0.46
C THR A 131 5.40 3.11 1.52
N MET A 132 5.27 3.50 2.80
CA MET A 132 4.96 2.57 3.88
C MET A 132 3.63 1.84 3.63
N SER A 133 2.60 2.58 3.21
CA SER A 133 1.28 2.02 2.94
C SER A 133 1.32 0.99 1.81
N MET A 134 2.06 1.28 0.74
CA MET A 134 2.23 0.36 -0.39
C MET A 134 3.03 -0.88 -0.02
N LEU A 135 4.13 -0.72 0.73
CA LEU A 135 4.91 -1.86 1.21
C LEU A 135 4.09 -2.75 2.14
N GLY A 136 3.31 -2.16 3.06
CA GLY A 136 2.42 -2.90 3.96
C GLY A 136 1.29 -3.63 3.24
N LEU A 137 0.77 -3.05 2.15
CA LEU A 137 -0.23 -3.69 1.30
C LEU A 137 0.29 -4.96 0.65
N VAL A 138 1.50 -4.89 0.10
CA VAL A 138 2.10 -5.99 -0.67
C VAL A 138 2.51 -7.16 0.22
N VAL A 139 2.90 -6.92 1.46
CA VAL A 139 3.29 -7.98 2.41
C VAL A 139 2.16 -8.43 3.33
N ALA A 140 0.92 -8.06 3.04
CA ALA A 140 -0.22 -8.43 3.85
C ALA A 140 -0.40 -9.95 3.92
N THR A 141 -0.69 -10.48 5.10
CA THR A 141 -0.90 -11.93 5.33
C THR A 141 -2.34 -12.36 5.11
N ASN A 142 -3.27 -11.41 5.04
CA ASN A 142 -4.69 -11.67 4.84
C ASN A 142 -5.39 -10.48 4.17
N ILE A 143 -6.60 -10.72 3.66
CA ILE A 143 -7.39 -9.75 2.90
C ILE A 143 -7.75 -8.52 3.74
N PHE A 144 -7.99 -8.69 5.04
CA PHE A 144 -8.36 -7.57 5.91
C PHE A 144 -7.16 -6.66 6.20
N GLN A 145 -5.97 -7.22 6.47
CA GLN A 145 -4.73 -6.45 6.57
C GLN A 145 -4.45 -5.72 5.27
N MET A 146 -4.62 -6.39 4.12
CA MET A 146 -4.49 -5.78 2.80
C MET A 146 -5.43 -4.57 2.67
N TYR A 147 -6.69 -4.69 3.10
CA TYR A 147 -7.66 -3.60 3.08
C TYR A 147 -7.25 -2.40 3.93
N LEU A 148 -6.69 -2.63 5.13
CA LEU A 148 -6.19 -1.53 5.98
C LEU A 148 -5.12 -0.69 5.25
N PHE A 149 -4.13 -1.35 4.66
CA PHE A 149 -3.10 -0.66 3.90
C PHE A 149 -3.63 -0.06 2.60
N TRP A 150 -4.60 -0.72 1.97
CA TRP A 150 -5.34 -0.19 0.82
C TRP A 150 -6.00 1.15 1.10
N GLU A 151 -6.66 1.26 2.25
CA GLU A 151 -7.25 2.49 2.74
C GLU A 151 -6.20 3.57 3.02
N LEU A 152 -5.08 3.19 3.61
CA LEU A 152 -3.98 4.09 3.94
C LEU A 152 -3.29 4.64 2.67
N VAL A 153 -3.16 3.82 1.61
CA VAL A 153 -2.73 4.25 0.28
C VAL A 153 -3.69 5.30 -0.28
N GLY A 154 -5.00 5.10 -0.12
CA GLY A 154 -6.02 6.07 -0.54
C GLY A 154 -5.90 7.41 0.18
N VAL A 155 -5.69 7.39 1.50
CA VAL A 155 -5.49 8.62 2.30
C VAL A 155 -4.20 9.33 1.90
N SER A 156 -3.10 8.61 1.76
CA SER A 156 -1.81 9.21 1.38
C SER A 156 -1.85 9.81 -0.03
N SER A 157 -2.56 9.17 -0.97
CA SER A 157 -2.76 9.74 -2.31
C SER A 157 -3.62 11.01 -2.28
N TYR A 158 -4.68 11.05 -1.47
CA TYR A 158 -5.47 12.26 -1.25
C TYR A 158 -4.62 13.43 -0.77
N LEU A 159 -3.73 13.18 0.21
CA LEU A 159 -2.82 14.18 0.75
C LEU A 159 -1.80 14.66 -0.29
N LEU A 160 -1.34 13.78 -1.16
CA LEU A 160 -0.36 14.08 -2.21
C LEU A 160 -1.00 14.81 -3.39
N ILE A 161 -2.19 14.41 -3.87
CA ILE A 161 -2.93 15.11 -4.93
C ILE A 161 -3.32 16.51 -4.45
N GLY A 162 -3.79 16.63 -3.21
CA GLY A 162 -4.15 17.88 -2.55
C GLY A 162 -2.96 18.66 -1.98
N PHE A 163 -1.73 18.34 -2.36
CA PHE A 163 -0.54 19.00 -1.81
C PHE A 163 -0.59 20.53 -1.97
N TYR A 164 -1.02 21.01 -3.13
CA TYR A 164 -1.26 22.42 -3.41
C TYR A 164 -2.64 22.89 -2.91
N TYR A 165 -2.90 22.72 -1.62
CA TYR A 165 -4.19 22.98 -0.97
C TYR A 165 -4.68 24.44 -1.07
N THR A 166 -3.88 25.37 -1.59
CA THR A 166 -4.28 26.74 -1.91
C THR A 166 -4.88 26.89 -3.31
N LYS A 167 -4.71 25.87 -4.18
CA LYS A 167 -5.27 25.84 -5.54
C LYS A 167 -6.65 25.18 -5.52
N PRO A 168 -7.74 25.86 -5.90
CA PRO A 168 -9.08 25.25 -5.92
C PRO A 168 -9.17 23.98 -6.78
N ALA A 169 -8.46 23.94 -7.92
CA ALA A 169 -8.40 22.79 -8.81
C ALA A 169 -7.80 21.57 -8.10
N ALA A 170 -6.68 21.71 -7.38
CA ALA A 170 -6.04 20.62 -6.64
C ALA A 170 -6.93 20.10 -5.48
N ILE A 171 -7.65 21.00 -4.80
CA ILE A 171 -8.62 20.62 -3.77
C ILE A 171 -9.77 19.81 -4.37
N ALA A 172 -10.33 20.28 -5.50
CA ALA A 172 -11.43 19.59 -6.18
C ALA A 172 -10.98 18.22 -6.69
N ALA A 173 -9.79 18.12 -7.29
CA ALA A 173 -9.18 16.89 -7.78
C ALA A 173 -8.96 15.87 -6.64
N ALA A 174 -8.37 16.30 -5.52
CA ALA A 174 -8.15 15.44 -4.36
C ALA A 174 -9.47 14.91 -3.78
N LYS A 175 -10.47 15.78 -3.60
CA LYS A 175 -11.81 15.38 -3.13
C LYS A 175 -12.46 14.38 -4.08
N LYS A 176 -12.42 14.63 -5.39
CA LYS A 176 -13.00 13.76 -6.40
C LYS A 176 -12.34 12.38 -6.37
N ALA A 177 -11.01 12.33 -6.39
CA ALA A 177 -10.25 11.09 -6.30
C ALA A 177 -10.61 10.30 -5.03
N PHE A 178 -10.64 10.97 -3.89
CA PHE A 178 -10.98 10.35 -2.61
C PHE A 178 -12.40 9.79 -2.59
N ILE A 179 -13.40 10.56 -3.01
CA ILE A 179 -14.81 10.14 -2.98
C ILE A 179 -15.04 8.95 -3.92
N VAL A 180 -14.52 9.01 -5.15
CA VAL A 180 -14.72 7.94 -6.14
C VAL A 180 -14.06 6.63 -5.67
N THR A 181 -12.83 6.70 -5.19
CA THR A 181 -12.13 5.50 -4.69
C THR A 181 -12.77 4.96 -3.42
N ARG A 182 -13.25 5.81 -2.49
CA ARG A 182 -13.95 5.38 -1.28
C ARG A 182 -15.28 4.71 -1.56
N PHE A 183 -16.01 5.19 -2.56
CA PHE A 183 -17.26 4.52 -2.99
C PHE A 183 -16.97 3.10 -3.48
N ALA A 184 -15.89 2.91 -4.25
CA ALA A 184 -15.46 1.60 -4.68
C ALA A 184 -14.95 0.72 -3.51
N ASP A 185 -14.20 1.33 -2.58
CA ASP A 185 -13.66 0.65 -1.40
C ASP A 185 -14.76 0.15 -0.45
N LEU A 186 -15.95 0.78 -0.45
CA LEU A 186 -17.11 0.26 0.27
C LEU A 186 -17.53 -1.12 -0.29
N GLY A 187 -17.55 -1.28 -1.61
CA GLY A 187 -17.78 -2.58 -2.24
C GLY A 187 -16.73 -3.60 -1.81
N PHE A 188 -15.47 -3.18 -1.78
CA PHE A 188 -14.38 -4.04 -1.31
C PHE A 188 -14.59 -4.51 0.14
N LEU A 189 -14.91 -3.59 1.05
CA LEU A 189 -15.17 -3.92 2.46
C LEU A 189 -16.32 -4.91 2.62
N ILE A 190 -17.46 -4.65 1.94
CA ILE A 190 -18.60 -5.56 1.98
C ILE A 190 -18.20 -6.95 1.46
N GLY A 191 -17.43 -7.00 0.36
CA GLY A 191 -16.91 -8.24 -0.19
C GLY A 191 -16.04 -9.01 0.81
N ILE A 192 -15.14 -8.32 1.54
CA ILE A 192 -14.31 -8.92 2.60
C ILE A 192 -15.17 -9.50 3.73
N LEU A 193 -16.19 -8.77 4.18
CA LEU A 193 -17.07 -9.24 5.26
C LEU A 193 -17.89 -10.46 4.83
N VAL A 194 -18.43 -10.45 3.60
CA VAL A 194 -19.11 -11.60 3.03
C VAL A 194 -18.16 -12.79 2.89
N TYR A 195 -16.95 -12.55 2.38
CA TYR A 195 -15.92 -13.59 2.27
C TYR A 195 -15.60 -14.18 3.65
N GLY A 196 -15.26 -13.36 4.64
CA GLY A 196 -14.91 -13.81 5.98
C GLY A 196 -16.02 -14.66 6.63
N TYR A 197 -17.28 -14.27 6.44
CA TYR A 197 -18.43 -15.00 6.97
C TYR A 197 -18.60 -16.37 6.31
N TYR A 198 -18.55 -16.45 4.98
CA TYR A 198 -18.82 -17.67 4.23
C TYR A 198 -17.59 -18.55 4.02
N ALA A 199 -16.39 -18.00 3.94
CA ALA A 199 -15.14 -18.73 3.87
C ALA A 199 -14.61 -19.17 5.24
N GLY A 200 -15.11 -18.59 6.33
CA GLY A 200 -14.68 -18.88 7.70
C GLY A 200 -13.26 -18.42 8.03
N THR A 201 -12.67 -17.56 7.19
CA THR A 201 -11.31 -17.04 7.33
C THR A 201 -11.14 -15.75 6.53
N TYR A 202 -10.16 -14.93 6.90
CA TYR A 202 -9.71 -13.77 6.11
C TYR A 202 -8.42 -14.04 5.33
N THR A 203 -7.86 -15.25 5.41
CA THR A 203 -6.70 -15.63 4.60
C THR A 203 -7.04 -15.65 3.12
N PHE A 204 -6.02 -15.63 2.25
CA PHE A 204 -6.23 -15.64 0.79
C PHE A 204 -6.81 -16.96 0.26
N SER A 205 -6.78 -18.03 1.08
CA SER A 205 -7.38 -19.32 0.74
C SER A 205 -8.60 -19.57 1.63
N PRO A 206 -9.78 -19.91 1.08
CA PRO A 206 -10.96 -20.20 1.86
C PRO A 206 -10.81 -21.52 2.63
N ASN A 207 -11.52 -21.61 3.76
CA ASN A 207 -11.57 -22.84 4.54
C ASN A 207 -12.45 -23.87 3.83
N GLU A 208 -11.90 -25.05 3.49
CA GLU A 208 -12.62 -26.12 2.79
C GLU A 208 -13.89 -26.57 3.52
N MET A 209 -13.83 -26.65 4.86
CA MET A 209 -14.98 -27.04 5.67
C MET A 209 -16.12 -26.01 5.63
N ALA A 210 -15.80 -24.71 5.55
CA ALA A 210 -16.78 -23.65 5.39
C ALA A 210 -17.41 -23.67 3.99
N LEU A 211 -16.61 -23.95 2.95
CA LEU A 211 -17.11 -24.12 1.58
C LEU A 211 -18.08 -25.30 1.47
N ALA A 212 -17.78 -26.43 2.11
CA ALA A 212 -18.65 -27.61 2.11
C ALA A 212 -20.02 -27.33 2.78
N LYS A 213 -20.12 -26.40 3.71
CA LYS A 213 -21.37 -25.98 4.38
C LYS A 213 -22.20 -24.96 3.58
N GLY A 214 -21.92 -24.79 2.28
CA GLY A 214 -22.70 -23.89 1.41
C GLY A 214 -22.04 -22.53 1.15
N GLY A 215 -20.85 -22.30 1.68
CA GLY A 215 -20.10 -21.05 1.46
C GLY A 215 -19.70 -20.82 0.00
N ALA A 216 -19.50 -21.91 -0.76
CA ALA A 216 -19.04 -21.85 -2.14
C ALA A 216 -19.92 -20.98 -3.06
N ALA A 217 -21.24 -20.94 -2.86
CA ALA A 217 -22.14 -20.14 -3.68
C ALA A 217 -21.99 -18.64 -3.50
N MET A 218 -21.51 -18.18 -2.33
CA MET A 218 -21.36 -16.75 -2.01
C MET A 218 -19.95 -16.20 -2.28
N ILE A 219 -18.96 -17.05 -2.48
CA ILE A 219 -17.60 -16.61 -2.77
C ILE A 219 -17.51 -15.79 -4.07
N PRO A 220 -18.15 -16.18 -5.20
CA PRO A 220 -18.13 -15.35 -6.41
C PRO A 220 -18.70 -13.95 -6.20
N LEU A 221 -19.77 -13.82 -5.39
CA LEU A 221 -20.34 -12.52 -5.04
C LEU A 221 -19.34 -11.70 -4.22
N ALA A 222 -18.72 -12.30 -3.21
CA ALA A 222 -17.71 -11.63 -2.39
C ALA A 222 -16.53 -11.13 -3.24
N LEU A 223 -16.00 -11.98 -4.12
CA LEU A 223 -14.91 -11.61 -5.03
C LEU A 223 -15.34 -10.53 -6.04
N GLY A 224 -16.56 -10.59 -6.56
CA GLY A 224 -17.12 -9.55 -7.44
C GLY A 224 -17.22 -8.19 -6.74
N LEU A 225 -17.64 -8.17 -5.47
CA LEU A 225 -17.67 -6.95 -4.67
C LEU A 225 -16.25 -6.42 -4.37
N MET A 226 -15.30 -7.31 -4.05
CA MET A 226 -13.89 -6.92 -3.89
C MET A 226 -13.31 -6.35 -5.18
N PHE A 227 -13.65 -6.93 -6.34
CA PHE A 227 -13.21 -6.44 -7.64
C PHE A 227 -13.67 -5.00 -7.91
N ILE A 228 -14.83 -4.55 -7.40
CA ILE A 228 -15.26 -3.16 -7.52
C ILE A 228 -14.25 -2.21 -6.88
N GLY A 229 -13.70 -2.57 -5.71
CA GLY A 229 -12.63 -1.79 -5.07
C GLY A 229 -11.37 -1.71 -5.93
N GLY A 230 -10.93 -2.85 -6.48
CA GLY A 230 -9.82 -2.91 -7.42
C GLY A 230 -10.06 -2.04 -8.66
N ALA A 231 -11.27 -2.16 -9.26
CA ALA A 231 -11.66 -1.37 -10.43
C ALA A 231 -11.64 0.15 -10.16
N GLY A 232 -12.04 0.57 -8.95
CA GLY A 232 -12.01 1.98 -8.55
C GLY A 232 -10.60 2.54 -8.46
N LYS A 233 -9.67 1.82 -7.84
CA LYS A 233 -8.26 2.25 -7.74
C LYS A 233 -7.51 2.11 -9.04
N SER A 234 -7.80 1.09 -9.85
CA SER A 234 -7.23 0.93 -11.19
C SER A 234 -7.85 1.86 -12.23
N ALA A 235 -8.73 2.77 -11.82
CA ALA A 235 -9.41 3.71 -12.69
C ALA A 235 -10.08 3.03 -13.91
N MET A 236 -10.72 1.88 -13.70
CA MET A 236 -11.47 1.20 -14.73
C MET A 236 -12.80 1.94 -15.01
N PHE A 237 -13.29 1.84 -16.25
CA PHE A 237 -14.60 2.39 -16.59
C PHE A 237 -15.71 1.71 -15.76
N PRO A 238 -16.66 2.48 -15.19
CA PRO A 238 -16.87 3.94 -15.26
C PRO A 238 -16.16 4.75 -14.16
N LEU A 239 -15.37 4.13 -13.29
CA LEU A 239 -14.73 4.76 -12.12
C LEU A 239 -13.42 5.50 -12.46
N HIS A 240 -13.09 5.68 -13.73
CA HIS A 240 -11.85 6.32 -14.21
C HIS A 240 -11.80 7.84 -14.09
N ILE A 241 -12.94 8.47 -13.79
CA ILE A 241 -13.14 9.93 -13.86
C ILE A 241 -12.26 10.76 -12.91
N TRP A 242 -11.64 10.13 -11.92
CA TRP A 242 -10.75 10.80 -10.96
C TRP A 242 -9.30 10.89 -11.46
N LEU A 243 -8.86 9.95 -12.30
CA LEU A 243 -7.46 9.82 -12.69
C LEU A 243 -6.92 11.03 -13.50
N PRO A 244 -7.64 11.59 -14.49
CA PRO A 244 -7.17 12.78 -15.20
C PRO A 244 -6.99 13.99 -14.29
N ASP A 245 -7.92 14.22 -13.37
CA ASP A 245 -7.87 15.36 -12.44
C ASP A 245 -6.76 15.21 -11.40
N ALA A 246 -6.38 13.99 -11.06
CA ALA A 246 -5.30 13.71 -10.11
C ALA A 246 -3.93 14.26 -10.55
N MET A 247 -3.78 14.65 -11.82
CA MET A 247 -2.58 15.31 -12.35
C MET A 247 -2.38 16.74 -11.86
N GLU A 248 -3.32 17.33 -11.12
CA GLU A 248 -3.17 18.62 -10.44
C GLU A 248 -2.18 18.57 -9.25
N GLY A 249 -1.84 17.39 -8.78
CA GLY A 249 -0.75 17.19 -7.81
C GLY A 249 0.64 17.37 -8.42
N PRO A 250 1.71 17.34 -7.59
CA PRO A 250 3.09 17.36 -8.09
C PRO A 250 3.35 16.21 -9.07
N THR A 251 4.08 16.46 -10.16
CA THR A 251 4.30 15.49 -11.25
C THR A 251 4.91 14.15 -10.75
N GLN A 252 5.81 14.20 -9.76
CA GLN A 252 6.41 13.01 -9.18
C GLN A 252 5.40 12.13 -8.45
N VAL A 253 4.36 12.76 -7.88
CA VAL A 253 3.25 12.02 -7.24
C VAL A 253 2.50 11.23 -8.30
N SER A 254 2.25 11.83 -9.46
CA SER A 254 1.61 11.13 -10.56
C SER A 254 2.44 9.93 -11.03
N ALA A 255 3.76 10.09 -11.14
CA ALA A 255 4.65 8.98 -11.52
C ALA A 255 4.65 7.86 -10.46
N LEU A 256 4.67 8.19 -9.18
CA LEU A 256 4.67 7.18 -8.10
C LEU A 256 3.28 6.56 -7.94
N SER A 257 2.24 7.39 -7.77
CA SER A 257 0.90 6.93 -7.39
C SER A 257 0.16 6.28 -8.56
N HIS A 258 0.21 6.88 -9.75
CA HIS A 258 -0.69 6.49 -10.83
C HIS A 258 -0.03 5.50 -11.81
N ALA A 259 1.29 5.57 -12.00
CA ALA A 259 1.96 4.69 -12.94
C ALA A 259 2.48 3.40 -12.30
N ALA A 260 3.09 3.48 -11.11
CA ALA A 260 3.85 2.37 -10.56
C ALA A 260 3.18 1.65 -9.37
N THR A 261 2.17 2.24 -8.73
CA THR A 261 1.68 1.70 -7.46
C THR A 261 0.16 1.62 -7.32
N ILE A 262 -0.60 2.72 -7.24
CA ILE A 262 -2.05 2.65 -6.93
C ILE A 262 -2.83 1.94 -8.03
N VAL A 263 -2.63 2.35 -9.29
CA VAL A 263 -3.35 1.79 -10.43
C VAL A 263 -2.96 0.34 -10.68
N VAL A 264 -1.71 0.00 -10.38
CA VAL A 264 -1.18 -1.37 -10.54
C VAL A 264 -1.57 -2.27 -9.36
N ALA A 265 -1.77 -1.71 -8.16
CA ALA A 265 -2.18 -2.47 -6.98
C ALA A 265 -3.64 -2.96 -7.05
N GLY A 266 -4.52 -2.22 -7.74
CA GLY A 266 -5.91 -2.63 -7.98
C GLY A 266 -6.03 -3.58 -9.15
#